data_c38ea87f71552edf2f3dbb4adfcc0f4f
#
_entry.id   c38ea87f71552edf2f3dbb4adfcc0f4f
#
_cell.length_a   1.000
_cell.length_b   1.000
_cell.length_c   1.000
_cell.angle_alpha   90.00
_cell.angle_beta   90.00
_cell.angle_gamma   90.00
#
_symmetry.space_group_name_H-M   'P 1'
#
loop_
_entity.id
_entity.type
_entity.pdbx_description
1 polymer ?
#
loop_
_entity_poly.entity_id
_entity_poly.type
_entity_poly.pdbx_seq_one_letter_code
_entity_poly.pdbx_strand_id
1 'polypeptide(L)'
;MLFQEFNIHLQIKIKVMKKFAFVIVICLLSMSSIFSQNLKWENDEEKSYQVPVGLCTWNDLEQAEFFYIIRDNSAEVILNADATVKLAKALESQSNTKYEIDAYFGAWDEESLKQLPHFYAFVMTMGAKYQQPIEYKFIGCNREYNNGINDMVPPTLPYFAIYRLTNGQRTLIGEIKEQPKLSFEEDVLNIIKR
;
A
#
# COMPACT_ATOMS: atom_id res chain seq x y z
N MET A 1 -6.46 -54.16 -28.13
CA MET A 1 -7.44 -53.78 -27.10
C MET A 1 -6.82 -52.87 -26.05
N LEU A 2 -5.70 -53.20 -25.42
CA LEU A 2 -5.00 -52.38 -24.40
C LEU A 2 -4.56 -50.97 -24.87
N PHE A 3 -4.14 -50.79 -26.12
CA PHE A 3 -3.73 -49.49 -26.69
C PHE A 3 -4.85 -48.48 -26.86
N GLN A 4 -6.07 -48.93 -27.10
CA GLN A 4 -7.25 -48.03 -27.23
C GLN A 4 -7.71 -47.50 -25.87
N GLU A 5 -7.71 -48.32 -24.83
CA GLU A 5 -8.08 -47.87 -23.48
C GLU A 5 -7.07 -46.89 -22.91
N PHE A 6 -5.77 -47.07 -23.16
CA PHE A 6 -4.74 -46.12 -22.74
C PHE A 6 -4.91 -44.72 -23.38
N ASN A 7 -5.22 -44.69 -24.67
CA ASN A 7 -5.48 -43.40 -25.37
C ASN A 7 -6.72 -42.67 -24.87
N ILE A 8 -7.78 -43.41 -24.54
CA ILE A 8 -9.00 -42.81 -23.97
C ILE A 8 -8.74 -42.19 -22.58
N HIS A 9 -8.01 -42.91 -21.73
CA HIS A 9 -7.62 -42.40 -20.39
C HIS A 9 -6.71 -41.19 -20.46
N LEU A 10 -5.79 -41.13 -21.41
CA LEU A 10 -4.91 -39.99 -21.62
C LEU A 10 -5.69 -38.77 -22.11
N GLN A 11 -6.62 -38.91 -23.03
CA GLN A 11 -7.46 -37.84 -23.55
C GLN A 11 -8.38 -37.27 -22.45
N ILE A 12 -8.92 -38.09 -21.57
CA ILE A 12 -9.74 -37.67 -20.44
C ILE A 12 -8.91 -36.84 -19.44
N LYS A 13 -7.69 -37.28 -19.09
CA LYS A 13 -6.76 -36.54 -18.21
C LYS A 13 -6.42 -35.16 -18.78
N ILE A 14 -6.10 -35.07 -20.07
CA ILE A 14 -5.77 -33.80 -20.73
C ILE A 14 -6.97 -32.87 -20.73
N LYS A 15 -8.17 -33.38 -20.96
CA LYS A 15 -9.42 -32.58 -20.98
C LYS A 15 -9.78 -32.03 -19.60
N VAL A 16 -9.54 -32.81 -18.55
CA VAL A 16 -9.73 -32.39 -17.14
C VAL A 16 -8.69 -31.33 -16.74
N MET A 17 -7.41 -31.53 -17.06
CA MET A 17 -6.34 -30.55 -16.80
C MET A 17 -6.59 -29.21 -17.49
N LYS A 18 -7.05 -29.21 -18.76
CA LYS A 18 -7.40 -27.96 -19.46
C LYS A 18 -8.56 -27.23 -18.81
N LYS A 19 -9.58 -27.94 -18.32
CA LYS A 19 -10.69 -27.31 -17.57
C LYS A 19 -10.23 -26.73 -16.24
N PHE A 20 -9.34 -27.43 -15.51
CA PHE A 20 -8.77 -26.92 -14.25
C PHE A 20 -7.89 -25.68 -14.47
N ALA A 21 -7.03 -25.69 -15.51
CA ALA A 21 -6.22 -24.54 -15.88
C ALA A 21 -7.09 -23.31 -16.24
N PHE A 22 -8.20 -23.51 -16.95
CA PHE A 22 -9.11 -22.44 -17.33
C PHE A 22 -9.83 -21.84 -16.12
N VAL A 23 -10.23 -22.65 -15.15
CA VAL A 23 -10.85 -22.18 -13.89
C VAL A 23 -9.86 -21.37 -13.06
N ILE A 24 -8.59 -21.81 -12.98
CA ILE A 24 -7.55 -21.08 -12.25
C ILE A 24 -7.28 -19.72 -12.90
N VAL A 25 -7.24 -19.63 -14.22
CA VAL A 25 -7.05 -18.36 -14.95
C VAL A 25 -8.23 -17.42 -14.70
N ILE A 26 -9.48 -17.89 -14.69
CA ILE A 26 -10.66 -17.07 -14.38
C ILE A 26 -10.61 -16.58 -12.92
N CYS A 27 -10.21 -17.42 -11.96
CA CYS A 27 -10.05 -17.02 -10.58
C CYS A 27 -8.95 -15.96 -10.38
N LEU A 28 -7.84 -16.06 -11.11
CA LEU A 28 -6.76 -15.06 -11.07
C LEU A 28 -7.16 -13.71 -11.69
N LEU A 29 -7.99 -13.72 -12.74
CA LEU A 29 -8.52 -12.51 -13.38
C LEU A 29 -9.61 -11.83 -12.53
N SER A 30 -10.32 -12.56 -11.69
CA SER A 30 -11.34 -11.99 -10.79
C SER A 30 -10.76 -11.38 -9.51
N MET A 31 -9.53 -11.71 -9.13
CA MET A 31 -8.88 -11.13 -7.95
C MET A 31 -8.32 -9.71 -8.16
N SER A 32 -8.11 -9.30 -9.42
CA SER A 32 -7.57 -7.96 -9.72
C SER A 32 -8.60 -6.83 -9.69
N SER A 33 -9.89 -7.13 -9.58
CA SER A 33 -10.96 -6.14 -9.64
C SER A 33 -11.58 -5.75 -8.28
N ILE A 34 -11.11 -6.35 -7.17
CA ILE A 34 -11.73 -6.09 -5.85
C ILE A 34 -11.17 -4.82 -5.18
N PHE A 35 -9.99 -4.33 -5.58
CA PHE A 35 -9.35 -3.17 -4.95
C PHE A 35 -9.79 -1.80 -5.49
N SER A 36 -10.47 -1.74 -6.64
CA SER A 36 -10.87 -0.47 -7.28
C SER A 36 -12.24 0.06 -6.84
N GLN A 37 -12.97 -0.61 -5.95
CA GLN A 37 -14.39 -0.29 -5.71
C GLN A 37 -14.67 0.90 -4.78
N ASN A 38 -13.65 1.47 -4.11
CA ASN A 38 -13.87 2.54 -3.14
C ASN A 38 -13.13 3.85 -3.43
N LEU A 39 -12.47 4.00 -4.58
CA LEU A 39 -11.86 5.26 -4.97
C LEU A 39 -12.89 6.15 -5.69
N LYS A 40 -13.09 7.36 -5.17
CA LYS A 40 -13.88 8.43 -5.80
C LYS A 40 -12.98 9.61 -6.05
N TRP A 41 -13.22 10.33 -7.14
CA TRP A 41 -12.60 11.61 -7.42
C TRP A 41 -13.62 12.70 -7.16
N GLU A 42 -13.32 13.60 -6.22
CA GLU A 42 -14.21 14.70 -5.84
C GLU A 42 -13.59 16.03 -6.27
N ASN A 43 -14.42 16.97 -6.71
CA ASN A 43 -13.97 18.33 -6.97
C ASN A 43 -13.69 19.02 -5.64
N ASP A 44 -12.50 19.56 -5.48
CA ASP A 44 -12.18 20.43 -4.35
C ASP A 44 -12.55 21.87 -4.68
N GLU A 45 -13.22 22.57 -3.75
CA GLU A 45 -13.74 23.92 -3.99
C GLU A 45 -12.63 24.98 -4.15
N GLU A 46 -11.45 24.73 -3.58
CA GLU A 46 -10.33 25.68 -3.59
C GLU A 46 -9.22 25.29 -4.59
N LYS A 47 -9.20 24.03 -5.03
CA LYS A 47 -8.22 23.53 -5.98
C LYS A 47 -8.87 23.41 -7.37
N SER A 48 -8.09 23.61 -8.41
CA SER A 48 -8.57 23.48 -9.80
C SER A 48 -8.57 22.04 -10.30
N TYR A 49 -8.33 21.06 -9.45
CA TYR A 49 -8.22 19.64 -9.77
C TYR A 49 -9.07 18.77 -8.83
N GLN A 50 -9.34 17.54 -9.26
CA GLN A 50 -10.04 16.56 -8.45
C GLN A 50 -9.11 15.93 -7.42
N VAL A 51 -9.64 15.64 -6.24
CA VAL A 51 -8.95 14.98 -5.13
C VAL A 51 -9.48 13.56 -4.94
N PRO A 52 -8.62 12.59 -4.66
CA PRO A 52 -9.05 11.22 -4.39
C PRO A 52 -9.65 11.11 -2.99
N VAL A 53 -10.76 10.39 -2.87
CA VAL A 53 -11.38 9.97 -1.61
C VAL A 53 -11.52 8.46 -1.65
N GLY A 54 -10.85 7.77 -0.76
CA GLY A 54 -10.82 6.32 -0.74
C GLY A 54 -9.43 5.72 -0.91
N LEU A 55 -9.40 4.40 -1.14
CA LEU A 55 -8.15 3.65 -1.34
C LEU A 55 -7.59 3.94 -2.74
N CYS A 56 -6.36 4.47 -2.78
CA CYS A 56 -5.64 4.74 -4.02
C CYS A 56 -4.40 3.85 -4.14
N THR A 57 -3.99 3.61 -5.37
CA THR A 57 -2.67 3.08 -5.70
C THR A 57 -1.72 4.24 -6.06
N TRP A 58 -0.42 3.98 -6.05
CA TRP A 58 0.54 4.98 -6.55
C TRP A 58 0.29 5.33 -8.03
N ASN A 59 -0.12 4.35 -8.83
CA ASN A 59 -0.48 4.56 -10.23
C ASN A 59 -1.70 5.50 -10.39
N ASP A 60 -2.68 5.45 -9.49
CA ASP A 60 -3.80 6.41 -9.50
C ASP A 60 -3.30 7.82 -9.23
N LEU A 61 -2.34 7.98 -8.31
CA LEU A 61 -1.73 9.28 -8.00
C LEU A 61 -0.91 9.80 -9.18
N GLU A 62 -0.14 8.95 -9.86
CA GLU A 62 0.67 9.33 -11.04
C GLU A 62 -0.17 9.87 -12.20
N GLN A 63 -1.44 9.48 -12.29
CA GLN A 63 -2.38 9.95 -13.31
C GLN A 63 -3.16 11.19 -12.88
N ALA A 64 -3.03 11.64 -11.63
CA ALA A 64 -3.76 12.78 -11.10
C ALA A 64 -3.16 14.12 -11.57
N GLU A 65 -4.02 15.11 -11.77
CA GLU A 65 -3.59 16.45 -12.20
C GLU A 65 -2.60 17.11 -11.22
N PHE A 66 -2.71 16.82 -9.92
CA PHE A 66 -1.81 17.36 -8.89
C PHE A 66 -0.47 16.59 -8.78
N PHE A 67 -0.26 15.52 -9.54
CA PHE A 67 0.95 14.69 -9.40
C PHE A 67 2.25 15.46 -9.62
N TYR A 68 2.23 16.53 -10.40
CA TYR A 68 3.41 17.38 -10.60
C TYR A 68 3.96 17.92 -9.26
N ILE A 69 3.10 18.20 -8.26
CA ILE A 69 3.53 18.65 -6.92
C ILE A 69 4.26 17.53 -6.19
N ILE A 70 3.72 16.31 -6.25
CA ILE A 70 4.36 15.11 -5.66
C ILE A 70 5.72 14.86 -6.31
N ARG A 71 5.77 14.93 -7.63
CA ARG A 71 7.01 14.74 -8.41
C ARG A 71 8.07 15.77 -8.06
N ASP A 72 7.70 17.04 -7.96
CA ASP A 72 8.64 18.12 -7.64
C ASP A 72 9.18 17.95 -6.22
N ASN A 73 8.34 17.58 -5.26
CA ASN A 73 8.76 17.23 -3.90
C ASN A 73 9.62 15.95 -3.84
N SER A 74 9.49 15.03 -4.79
CA SER A 74 10.29 13.79 -4.85
C SER A 74 11.78 14.06 -5.04
N ALA A 75 12.16 15.19 -5.63
CA ALA A 75 13.55 15.59 -5.81
C ALA A 75 14.28 15.89 -4.48
N GLU A 76 13.54 16.17 -3.42
CA GLU A 76 14.05 16.50 -2.10
C GLU A 76 14.10 15.29 -1.15
N VAL A 77 13.69 14.10 -1.62
CA VAL A 77 13.64 12.90 -0.78
C VAL A 77 15.03 12.38 -0.45
N ILE A 78 15.37 12.42 0.83
CA ILE A 78 16.61 11.85 1.38
C ILE A 78 16.24 10.86 2.48
N LEU A 79 16.53 9.58 2.25
CA LEU A 79 16.30 8.53 3.23
C LEU A 79 17.47 8.45 4.22
N ASN A 80 17.16 8.23 5.49
CA ASN A 80 18.16 7.97 6.53
C ASN A 80 18.72 6.55 6.38
N ALA A 81 19.88 6.43 5.73
CA ALA A 81 20.48 5.14 5.39
C ALA A 81 20.83 4.31 6.65
N ASP A 82 21.30 4.92 7.74
CA ASP A 82 21.65 4.20 8.97
C ASP A 82 20.37 3.67 9.66
N ALA A 83 19.34 4.50 9.78
CA ALA A 83 18.06 4.08 10.34
C ALA A 83 17.39 3.00 9.49
N THR A 84 17.48 3.09 8.15
CA THR A 84 16.96 2.07 7.23
C THR A 84 17.62 0.71 7.46
N VAL A 85 18.95 0.65 7.59
CA VAL A 85 19.68 -0.60 7.89
C VAL A 85 19.27 -1.17 9.25
N LYS A 86 19.14 -0.32 10.27
CA LYS A 86 18.72 -0.76 11.61
C LYS A 86 17.28 -1.29 11.61
N LEU A 87 16.39 -0.64 10.86
CA LEU A 87 15.00 -1.07 10.69
C LEU A 87 14.92 -2.40 9.97
N ALA A 88 15.66 -2.57 8.86
CA ALA A 88 15.69 -3.83 8.12
C ALA A 88 16.11 -5.01 9.00
N LYS A 89 17.17 -4.85 9.81
CA LYS A 89 17.60 -5.86 10.78
C LYS A 89 16.54 -6.16 11.86
N ALA A 90 15.83 -5.12 12.32
CA ALA A 90 14.77 -5.31 13.30
C ALA A 90 13.59 -6.09 12.73
N LEU A 91 13.20 -5.83 11.48
CA LEU A 91 12.15 -6.58 10.77
C LEU A 91 12.58 -8.03 10.51
N GLU A 92 13.81 -8.25 10.05
CA GLU A 92 14.36 -9.60 9.82
C GLU A 92 14.30 -10.46 11.09
N SER A 93 14.61 -9.87 12.26
CA SER A 93 14.54 -10.57 13.54
C SER A 93 13.13 -10.95 13.96
N GLN A 94 12.11 -10.38 13.32
CA GLN A 94 10.68 -10.59 13.58
C GLN A 94 9.97 -11.25 12.39
N SER A 95 10.58 -12.20 11.74
CA SER A 95 10.16 -12.81 10.47
C SER A 95 8.72 -13.38 10.46
N ASN A 96 8.14 -13.69 11.62
CA ASN A 96 6.75 -14.16 11.75
C ASN A 96 5.73 -13.02 11.92
N THR A 97 6.19 -11.77 11.93
CA THR A 97 5.36 -10.59 12.11
C THR A 97 5.38 -9.76 10.83
N LYS A 98 4.21 -9.37 10.35
CA LYS A 98 4.09 -8.41 9.26
C LYS A 98 3.70 -7.05 9.79
N TYR A 99 4.07 -6.02 9.06
CA TYR A 99 3.71 -4.65 9.36
C TYR A 99 2.98 -4.01 8.18
N GLU A 100 1.99 -3.19 8.49
CA GLU A 100 1.21 -2.43 7.51
C GLU A 100 1.15 -0.98 7.95
N ILE A 101 1.22 -0.05 6.98
CA ILE A 101 1.07 1.38 7.23
C ILE A 101 -0.06 1.92 6.36
N ASP A 102 -1.11 2.44 6.98
CA ASP A 102 -2.13 3.21 6.30
C ASP A 102 -1.71 4.69 6.27
N ALA A 103 -1.49 5.22 5.08
CA ALA A 103 -1.16 6.62 4.85
C ALA A 103 -2.42 7.39 4.44
N TYR A 104 -3.04 8.07 5.38
CA TYR A 104 -4.16 8.98 5.13
C TYR A 104 -3.62 10.33 4.69
N PHE A 105 -4.17 10.88 3.61
CA PHE A 105 -3.69 12.12 3.03
C PHE A 105 -4.82 12.93 2.38
N GLY A 106 -4.65 14.24 2.31
CA GLY A 106 -5.48 15.14 1.52
C GLY A 106 -4.69 15.64 0.31
N ALA A 107 -5.18 15.41 -0.92
CA ALA A 107 -4.52 15.99 -2.09
C ALA A 107 -4.64 17.52 -2.16
N TRP A 108 -5.52 18.12 -1.35
CA TRP A 108 -5.68 19.54 -1.13
C TRP A 108 -4.71 20.11 -0.07
N ASP A 109 -4.07 19.24 0.72
CA ASP A 109 -3.17 19.58 1.82
C ASP A 109 -1.70 19.52 1.38
N GLU A 110 -0.98 20.63 1.53
CA GLU A 110 0.40 20.76 1.06
C GLU A 110 1.37 19.84 1.79
N GLU A 111 1.18 19.64 3.11
CA GLU A 111 2.04 18.74 3.87
C GLU A 111 1.84 17.29 3.45
N SER A 112 0.61 16.87 3.15
CA SER A 112 0.34 15.57 2.56
C SER A 112 1.11 15.35 1.25
N LEU A 113 1.03 16.31 0.32
CA LEU A 113 1.70 16.21 -0.98
C LEU A 113 3.23 16.24 -0.87
N LYS A 114 3.76 16.82 0.21
CA LYS A 114 5.19 16.82 0.52
C LYS A 114 5.65 15.50 1.14
N GLN A 115 4.85 14.91 2.04
CA GLN A 115 5.26 13.70 2.77
C GLN A 115 5.03 12.40 1.99
N LEU A 116 4.07 12.35 1.06
CA LEU A 116 3.78 11.15 0.27
C LEU A 116 4.99 10.59 -0.49
N PRO A 117 5.81 11.39 -1.21
CA PRO A 117 6.98 10.87 -1.90
C PRO A 117 8.05 10.32 -0.94
N HIS A 118 8.23 10.94 0.23
CA HIS A 118 9.13 10.42 1.26
C HIS A 118 8.66 9.05 1.77
N PHE A 119 7.39 8.95 2.12
CA PHE A 119 6.79 7.68 2.56
C PHE A 119 6.89 6.60 1.49
N TYR A 120 6.56 6.94 0.23
CA TYR A 120 6.64 5.97 -0.87
C TYR A 120 8.07 5.49 -1.11
N ALA A 121 9.04 6.39 -1.16
CA ALA A 121 10.45 6.03 -1.30
C ALA A 121 10.94 5.13 -0.16
N PHE A 122 10.50 5.41 1.07
CA PHE A 122 10.79 4.60 2.25
C PHE A 122 10.28 3.15 2.09
N VAL A 123 8.97 2.96 1.84
CA VAL A 123 8.39 1.60 1.76
C VAL A 123 8.93 0.82 0.56
N MET A 124 9.16 1.49 -0.57
CA MET A 124 9.77 0.87 -1.75
C MET A 124 11.21 0.44 -1.50
N THR A 125 11.99 1.25 -0.79
CA THR A 125 13.38 0.92 -0.42
C THR A 125 13.44 -0.28 0.52
N MET A 126 12.54 -0.36 1.50
CA MET A 126 12.44 -1.52 2.41
C MET A 126 12.17 -2.82 1.64
N GLY A 127 11.25 -2.82 0.69
CA GLY A 127 10.94 -3.98 -0.13
C GLY A 127 12.07 -4.32 -1.13
N ALA A 128 12.46 -3.37 -1.95
CA ALA A 128 13.37 -3.61 -3.09
C ALA A 128 14.83 -3.84 -2.66
N LYS A 129 15.34 -3.04 -1.73
CA LYS A 129 16.76 -3.08 -1.35
C LYS A 129 17.03 -4.04 -0.18
N TYR A 130 16.14 -4.06 0.79
CA TYR A 130 16.37 -4.82 2.03
C TYR A 130 15.54 -6.10 2.12
N GLN A 131 14.66 -6.36 1.16
CA GLN A 131 13.77 -7.53 1.12
C GLN A 131 12.91 -7.68 2.40
N GLN A 132 12.61 -6.55 3.02
CA GLN A 132 11.75 -6.42 4.20
C GLN A 132 10.52 -5.59 3.84
N PRO A 133 9.55 -6.13 3.08
CA PRO A 133 8.40 -5.38 2.62
C PRO A 133 7.52 -4.97 3.81
N ILE A 134 7.16 -3.69 3.84
CA ILE A 134 6.11 -3.17 4.70
C ILE A 134 4.89 -3.02 3.80
N GLU A 135 3.77 -3.66 4.17
CA GLU A 135 2.51 -3.48 3.45
C GLU A 135 2.04 -2.03 3.68
N TYR A 136 1.48 -1.40 2.65
CA TYR A 136 1.02 -0.01 2.77
C TYR A 136 -0.22 0.27 1.96
N LYS A 137 -0.95 1.29 2.37
CA LYS A 137 -2.13 1.80 1.66
C LYS A 137 -2.07 3.31 1.59
N PHE A 138 -2.44 3.86 0.45
CA PHE A 138 -2.75 5.29 0.32
C PHE A 138 -4.25 5.46 0.45
N ILE A 139 -4.68 6.32 1.35
CA ILE A 139 -6.09 6.56 1.67
C ILE A 139 -6.35 8.06 1.53
N GLY A 140 -6.96 8.45 0.42
CA GLY A 140 -7.34 9.83 0.17
C GLY A 140 -8.49 10.27 1.05
N CYS A 141 -8.42 11.51 1.54
CA CYS A 141 -9.44 12.14 2.38
C CYS A 141 -9.88 13.48 1.78
N ASN A 142 -11.17 13.80 1.88
CA ASN A 142 -11.66 15.13 1.58
C ASN A 142 -11.37 16.11 2.73
N ARG A 143 -11.78 17.38 2.59
CA ARG A 143 -11.53 18.44 3.60
C ARG A 143 -12.21 18.19 4.94
N GLU A 144 -13.22 17.35 4.99
CA GLU A 144 -13.90 16.91 6.21
C GLU A 144 -13.21 15.69 6.86
N TYR A 145 -12.05 15.29 6.34
CA TYR A 145 -11.31 14.09 6.76
C TYR A 145 -12.06 12.79 6.52
N ASN A 146 -13.09 12.81 5.67
CA ASN A 146 -13.81 11.61 5.27
C ASN A 146 -13.00 10.86 4.21
N ASN A 147 -12.80 9.56 4.42
CA ASN A 147 -12.04 8.69 3.51
C ASN A 147 -12.95 7.72 2.71
N GLY A 148 -14.24 7.67 3.00
CA GLY A 148 -15.20 6.82 2.28
C GLY A 148 -14.99 5.30 2.40
N ILE A 149 -14.02 4.83 3.20
CA ILE A 149 -13.69 3.40 3.36
C ILE A 149 -14.16 2.88 4.71
N ASN A 150 -13.92 3.64 5.76
CA ASN A 150 -14.20 3.26 7.14
C ASN A 150 -14.52 4.50 7.99
N ASP A 151 -14.97 4.26 9.22
CA ASP A 151 -15.34 5.33 10.17
C ASP A 151 -14.11 5.99 10.84
N MET A 152 -12.89 5.61 10.45
CA MET A 152 -11.68 6.21 10.99
C MET A 152 -11.50 7.60 10.43
N VAL A 153 -11.57 8.60 11.29
CA VAL A 153 -11.28 10.00 10.97
C VAL A 153 -9.87 10.29 11.47
N PRO A 154 -8.89 10.55 10.58
CA PRO A 154 -7.55 10.88 11.01
C PRO A 154 -7.53 12.21 11.78
N PRO A 155 -6.74 12.32 12.86
CA PRO A 155 -6.71 13.54 13.69
C PRO A 155 -6.05 14.73 12.98
N THR A 156 -5.18 14.44 12.01
CA THR A 156 -4.46 15.40 11.16
C THR A 156 -4.21 14.79 9.79
N LEU A 157 -3.74 15.55 8.82
CA LEU A 157 -3.22 15.04 7.56
C LEU A 157 -1.84 15.64 7.28
N PRO A 158 -0.92 14.85 6.68
CA PRO A 158 -1.03 13.41 6.54
C PRO A 158 -0.97 12.67 7.88
N TYR A 159 -1.54 11.47 7.91
CA TYR A 159 -1.53 10.62 9.10
C TYR A 159 -1.14 9.20 8.71
N PHE A 160 -0.12 8.66 9.36
CA PHE A 160 0.40 7.33 9.08
C PHE A 160 0.14 6.43 10.29
N ALA A 161 -0.83 5.52 10.15
CA ALA A 161 -1.19 4.55 11.17
C ALA A 161 -0.40 3.26 10.96
N ILE A 162 0.44 2.87 11.93
CA ILE A 162 1.32 1.71 11.84
C ILE A 162 0.70 0.54 12.59
N TYR A 163 0.51 -0.58 11.89
CA TYR A 163 -0.12 -1.78 12.42
C TYR A 163 0.85 -2.95 12.42
N ARG A 164 0.68 -3.79 13.43
CA ARG A 164 1.28 -5.13 13.50
C ARG A 164 0.23 -6.16 13.12
N LEU A 165 0.60 -7.07 12.21
CA LEU A 165 -0.25 -8.20 11.83
C LEU A 165 0.35 -9.49 12.39
N THR A 166 -0.36 -10.10 13.32
CA THR A 166 0.07 -11.36 13.97
C THR A 166 -1.11 -12.30 14.00
N ASN A 167 -0.95 -13.51 13.47
CA ASN A 167 -2.01 -14.53 13.43
C ASN A 167 -3.34 -14.03 12.81
N GLY A 168 -3.26 -13.21 11.80
CA GLY A 168 -4.44 -12.61 11.14
C GLY A 168 -5.10 -11.45 11.91
N GLN A 169 -4.58 -11.10 13.09
CA GLN A 169 -5.05 -9.95 13.86
C GLN A 169 -4.23 -8.70 13.50
N ARG A 170 -4.91 -7.60 13.20
CA ARG A 170 -4.35 -6.29 12.92
C ARG A 170 -4.45 -5.41 14.17
N THR A 171 -3.31 -4.94 14.69
CA THR A 171 -3.23 -4.13 15.91
C THR A 171 -2.47 -2.84 15.63
N LEU A 172 -3.08 -1.69 15.94
CA LEU A 172 -2.39 -0.39 15.87
C LEU A 172 -1.31 -0.34 16.96
N ILE A 173 -0.06 -0.09 16.56
CA ILE A 173 1.10 -0.05 17.47
C ILE A 173 1.74 1.32 17.56
N GLY A 174 1.41 2.23 16.65
CA GLY A 174 1.91 3.60 16.67
C GLY A 174 1.38 4.42 15.50
N GLU A 175 1.77 5.68 15.51
CA GLU A 175 1.32 6.68 14.53
C GLU A 175 2.40 7.73 14.26
N ILE A 176 2.41 8.28 13.05
CA ILE A 176 3.16 9.48 12.69
C ILE A 176 2.12 10.50 12.20
N LYS A 177 2.18 11.70 12.77
CA LYS A 177 1.23 12.80 12.49
C LYS A 177 1.94 13.90 11.72
N GLU A 178 1.32 14.32 10.60
CA GLU A 178 1.84 15.35 9.70
C GLU A 178 3.19 14.96 9.11
N GLN A 179 4.24 15.05 9.87
CA GLN A 179 5.61 14.70 9.45
C GLN A 179 6.29 13.83 10.50
N PRO A 180 7.28 13.00 10.10
CA PRO A 180 8.08 12.27 11.07
C PRO A 180 8.87 13.22 11.95
N LYS A 181 9.09 12.83 13.21
CA LYS A 181 9.89 13.61 14.19
C LYS A 181 11.37 13.60 13.88
N LEU A 182 11.85 12.48 13.34
CA LEU A 182 13.24 12.25 12.96
C LEU A 182 13.31 11.92 11.45
N SER A 183 12.93 10.73 11.07
CA SER A 183 12.70 10.27 9.71
C SER A 183 11.67 9.15 9.74
N PHE A 184 11.06 8.78 8.61
CA PHE A 184 10.13 7.64 8.57
C PHE A 184 10.77 6.37 9.09
N GLU A 185 12.02 6.09 8.68
CA GLU A 185 12.76 4.90 9.06
C GLU A 185 13.01 4.85 10.58
N GLU A 186 13.37 5.97 11.16
CA GLU A 186 13.72 6.05 12.59
C GLU A 186 12.47 6.03 13.46
N ASP A 187 11.43 6.75 13.08
CA ASP A 187 10.15 6.76 13.81
C ASP A 187 9.47 5.38 13.75
N VAL A 188 9.43 4.72 12.57
CA VAL A 188 8.92 3.35 12.43
C VAL A 188 9.76 2.38 13.24
N LEU A 189 11.10 2.47 13.20
CA LEU A 189 12.00 1.65 14.02
C LEU A 189 11.68 1.79 15.52
N ASN A 190 11.47 3.01 15.98
CA ASN A 190 11.14 3.28 17.39
C ASN A 190 9.76 2.73 17.79
N ILE A 191 8.81 2.73 16.85
CA ILE A 191 7.46 2.18 17.07
C ILE A 191 7.49 0.66 17.15
N ILE A 192 8.17 -0.02 16.22
CA ILE A 192 8.18 -1.49 16.19
C ILE A 192 9.01 -2.14 17.31
N LYS A 193 9.89 -1.38 17.96
CA LYS A 193 10.71 -1.85 19.09
C LYS A 193 10.03 -1.75 20.46
N ARG A 194 8.85 -1.14 20.51
CA ARG A 194 8.03 -1.06 21.74
C ARG A 194 7.25 -2.35 21.95
#